data_fe1a9bfc54b5d47f662815a400f707e7
#
_entry.id   fe1a9bfc54b5d47f662815a400f707e7
#
_cell.length_a   1.000
_cell.length_b   1.000
_cell.length_c   1.000
_cell.angle_alpha   90.00
_cell.angle_beta   90.00
_cell.angle_gamma   90.00
#
_symmetry.space_group_name_H-M   'P 1'
#
loop_
_entity.id
_entity.type
_entity.pdbx_description
1 polymer ?
#
loop_
_entity_poly.entity_id
_entity_poly.type
_entity_poly.pdbx_seq_one_letter_code
_entity_poly.pdbx_strand_id
1 'polypeptide(L)'
;MNKISPKTQLSEKGFTLIELLVVLVILGLLIAIVAPRMVSKVGKSKPKIAQAQIQAFCNAIDIFKLDMGHFPKDLDELVKKVDDPKWEGPYLPKEIPRDPWGNPYEYKCPGEEGRDYDIISYGLDKTSGGEGENADIVSWKDIGPQGTETE
;
A
#
# COMPACT_ATOMS: atom_id res chain seq x y z
N MET A 1 16.96 -52.24 -53.13
CA MET A 1 16.29 -50.99 -53.56
C MET A 1 16.09 -50.12 -52.35
N ASN A 2 17.01 -49.19 -52.15
CA ASN A 2 16.99 -48.28 -50.93
C ASN A 2 16.34 -46.97 -51.33
N LYS A 3 15.13 -46.69 -50.80
CA LYS A 3 14.41 -45.46 -51.02
C LYS A 3 14.99 -44.41 -50.03
N ILE A 4 15.75 -43.44 -50.53
CA ILE A 4 16.20 -42.28 -49.79
C ILE A 4 15.04 -41.27 -49.78
N SER A 5 14.42 -41.04 -48.62
CA SER A 5 13.46 -39.96 -48.42
C SER A 5 14.17 -38.60 -48.41
N PRO A 6 13.67 -37.56 -49.09
CA PRO A 6 14.25 -36.24 -49.03
C PRO A 6 13.97 -35.60 -47.64
N LYS A 7 15.02 -35.21 -46.95
CA LYS A 7 14.91 -34.36 -45.74
C LYS A 7 14.43 -32.98 -46.19
N THR A 8 13.23 -32.60 -45.78
CA THR A 8 12.71 -31.25 -45.93
C THR A 8 13.56 -30.33 -45.04
N GLN A 9 14.40 -29.54 -45.64
CA GLN A 9 15.13 -28.47 -44.95
C GLN A 9 14.11 -27.35 -44.61
N LEU A 10 13.77 -27.20 -43.33
CA LEU A 10 13.05 -26.05 -42.85
C LEU A 10 14.03 -24.86 -42.94
N SER A 11 13.72 -23.92 -43.82
CA SER A 11 14.47 -22.65 -43.92
C SER A 11 14.25 -21.86 -42.64
N GLU A 12 15.23 -21.83 -41.77
CA GLU A 12 15.27 -20.91 -40.61
C GLU A 12 15.45 -19.50 -41.15
N LYS A 13 14.34 -18.75 -41.17
CA LYS A 13 14.38 -17.31 -41.46
C LYS A 13 14.88 -16.61 -40.20
N GLY A 14 16.14 -16.19 -40.22
CA GLY A 14 16.71 -15.33 -39.19
C GLY A 14 16.07 -13.95 -39.23
N PHE A 15 15.87 -13.34 -38.05
CA PHE A 15 15.43 -11.94 -37.92
C PHE A 15 16.46 -10.97 -38.47
N THR A 16 16.00 -9.95 -39.18
CA THR A 16 16.84 -8.85 -39.63
C THR A 16 17.09 -7.84 -38.51
N LEU A 17 18.23 -7.17 -38.55
CA LEU A 17 18.59 -6.13 -37.59
C LEU A 17 17.58 -4.96 -37.60
N ILE A 18 17.06 -4.63 -38.76
CA ILE A 18 16.04 -3.58 -38.92
C ILE A 18 14.71 -3.98 -38.30
N GLU A 19 14.31 -5.25 -38.39
CA GLU A 19 13.08 -5.77 -37.81
C GLU A 19 13.11 -5.69 -36.28
N LEU A 20 14.25 -6.00 -35.67
CA LEU A 20 14.46 -5.86 -34.23
C LEU A 20 14.45 -4.39 -33.80
N LEU A 21 15.05 -3.50 -34.59
CA LEU A 21 15.06 -2.08 -34.33
C LEU A 21 13.64 -1.48 -34.36
N VAL A 22 12.84 -1.83 -35.36
CA VAL A 22 11.43 -1.38 -35.49
C VAL A 22 10.61 -1.82 -34.29
N VAL A 23 10.77 -3.07 -33.84
CA VAL A 23 10.06 -3.58 -32.64
C VAL A 23 10.45 -2.79 -31.38
N LEU A 24 11.74 -2.50 -31.18
CA LEU A 24 12.18 -1.70 -30.04
C LEU A 24 11.61 -0.27 -30.06
N VAL A 25 11.54 0.36 -31.24
CA VAL A 25 10.93 1.69 -31.39
C VAL A 25 9.44 1.66 -31.05
N ILE A 26 8.70 0.66 -31.56
CA ILE A 26 7.27 0.54 -31.26
C ILE A 26 7.03 0.28 -29.77
N LEU A 27 7.80 -0.61 -29.14
CA LEU A 27 7.72 -0.87 -27.71
C LEU A 27 8.03 0.39 -26.88
N GLY A 28 9.05 1.16 -27.28
CA GLY A 28 9.39 2.43 -26.64
C GLY A 28 8.24 3.44 -26.71
N LEU A 29 7.59 3.59 -27.85
CA LEU A 29 6.42 4.46 -28.03
C LEU A 29 5.22 4.01 -27.17
N LEU A 30 4.95 2.71 -27.11
CA LEU A 30 3.87 2.16 -26.27
C LEU A 30 4.14 2.41 -24.77
N ILE A 31 5.37 2.21 -24.31
CA ILE A 31 5.77 2.48 -22.93
C ILE A 31 5.61 3.95 -22.61
N ALA A 32 6.01 4.86 -23.51
CA ALA A 32 5.90 6.31 -23.29
C ALA A 32 4.46 6.78 -23.08
N ILE A 33 3.46 6.10 -23.67
CA ILE A 33 2.04 6.45 -23.51
C ILE A 33 1.45 5.86 -22.24
N VAL A 34 1.88 4.65 -21.83
CA VAL A 34 1.29 3.91 -20.70
C VAL A 34 1.91 4.32 -19.35
N ALA A 35 3.22 4.57 -19.32
CA ALA A 35 3.94 4.86 -18.08
C ALA A 35 3.36 6.03 -17.25
N PRO A 36 3.02 7.21 -17.83
CA PRO A 36 2.49 8.33 -17.06
C PRO A 36 1.15 8.01 -16.36
N ARG A 37 0.31 7.19 -17.00
CA ARG A 37 -1.01 6.82 -16.44
C ARG A 37 -0.91 5.84 -15.27
N MET A 38 0.13 5.01 -15.24
CA MET A 38 0.36 4.07 -14.14
C MET A 38 0.85 4.79 -12.89
N VAL A 39 1.77 5.75 -13.02
CA VAL A 39 2.33 6.50 -11.88
C VAL A 39 1.24 7.30 -11.16
N SER A 40 0.33 7.95 -11.88
CA SER A 40 -0.76 8.73 -11.27
C SER A 40 -1.78 7.89 -10.52
N LYS A 41 -2.00 6.64 -10.92
CA LYS A 41 -2.92 5.72 -10.21
C LYS A 41 -2.33 5.21 -8.91
N VAL A 42 -1.02 4.96 -8.85
CA VAL A 42 -0.33 4.48 -7.64
C VAL A 42 -0.38 5.55 -6.54
N GLY A 43 -0.15 6.81 -6.87
CA GLY A 43 -0.24 7.92 -5.92
C GLY A 43 -1.63 8.06 -5.28
N LYS A 44 -2.69 7.92 -6.08
CA LYS A 44 -4.08 8.01 -5.60
C LYS A 44 -4.52 6.83 -4.71
N SER A 45 -3.84 5.68 -4.77
CA SER A 45 -4.18 4.52 -3.95
C SER A 45 -3.51 4.51 -2.58
N LYS A 46 -2.38 5.18 -2.42
CA LYS A 46 -1.63 5.22 -1.15
C LYS A 46 -2.44 5.75 0.04
N PRO A 47 -3.16 6.89 -0.04
CA PRO A 47 -4.00 7.36 1.05
C PRO A 47 -5.07 6.35 1.47
N LYS A 48 -5.69 5.66 0.50
CA LYS A 48 -6.70 4.62 0.79
C LYS A 48 -6.09 3.41 1.51
N ILE A 49 -4.87 3.03 1.15
CA ILE A 49 -4.15 1.94 1.84
C ILE A 49 -3.81 2.37 3.27
N ALA A 50 -3.31 3.58 3.48
CA ALA A 50 -3.03 4.11 4.82
C ALA A 50 -4.30 4.15 5.67
N GLN A 51 -5.42 4.62 5.13
CA GLN A 51 -6.71 4.62 5.84
C GLN A 51 -7.16 3.21 6.23
N ALA A 52 -7.05 2.24 5.33
CA ALA A 52 -7.40 0.85 5.62
C ALA A 52 -6.50 0.25 6.71
N GLN A 53 -5.22 0.59 6.74
CA GLN A 53 -4.29 0.18 7.80
C GLN A 53 -4.65 0.82 9.15
N ILE A 54 -4.95 2.13 9.16
CA ILE A 54 -5.42 2.83 10.37
C ILE A 54 -6.70 2.18 10.89
N GLN A 55 -7.66 1.87 10.03
CA GLN A 55 -8.89 1.19 10.45
C GLN A 55 -8.62 -0.19 11.05
N ALA A 56 -7.65 -0.93 10.52
CA ALA A 56 -7.24 -2.21 11.09
C ALA A 56 -6.62 -2.03 12.49
N PHE A 57 -5.85 -0.96 12.71
CA PHE A 57 -5.34 -0.63 14.05
C PHE A 57 -6.47 -0.26 15.01
N CYS A 58 -7.42 0.58 14.59
CA CYS A 58 -8.58 0.92 15.42
C CYS A 58 -9.33 -0.33 15.88
N ASN A 59 -9.62 -1.25 14.96
CA ASN A 59 -10.30 -2.52 15.30
C ASN A 59 -9.49 -3.35 16.30
N ALA A 60 -8.16 -3.44 16.11
CA ALA A 60 -7.27 -4.17 17.02
C ALA A 60 -7.20 -3.51 18.41
N ILE A 61 -7.18 -2.17 18.49
CA ILE A 61 -7.20 -1.39 19.73
C ILE A 61 -8.51 -1.61 20.49
N ASP A 62 -9.64 -1.66 19.79
CA ASP A 62 -10.95 -1.92 20.41
C ASP A 62 -11.00 -3.31 21.05
N ILE A 63 -10.47 -4.33 20.37
CA ILE A 63 -10.38 -5.70 20.91
C ILE A 63 -9.43 -5.72 22.12
N PHE A 64 -8.24 -5.10 22.00
CA PHE A 64 -7.29 -4.97 23.09
C PHE A 64 -7.94 -4.32 24.33
N LYS A 65 -8.70 -3.23 24.13
CA LYS A 65 -9.41 -2.54 25.21
C LYS A 65 -10.49 -3.43 25.87
N LEU A 66 -11.17 -4.27 25.10
CA LEU A 66 -12.16 -5.19 25.65
C LEU A 66 -11.50 -6.22 26.59
N ASP A 67 -10.35 -6.76 26.23
CA ASP A 67 -9.63 -7.75 27.02
C ASP A 67 -8.91 -7.12 28.22
N MET A 68 -8.17 -6.04 27.97
CA MET A 68 -7.29 -5.41 28.97
C MET A 68 -8.00 -4.41 29.88
N GLY A 69 -9.14 -3.83 29.44
CA GLY A 69 -9.87 -2.79 30.14
C GLY A 69 -9.28 -1.38 30.00
N HIS A 70 -8.22 -1.21 29.22
CA HIS A 70 -7.56 0.07 28.94
C HIS A 70 -7.03 0.09 27.49
N PHE A 71 -6.67 1.24 26.98
CA PHE A 71 -6.02 1.38 25.67
C PHE A 71 -4.53 0.97 25.74
N PRO A 72 -3.95 0.49 24.64
CA PRO A 72 -2.52 0.20 24.59
C PRO A 72 -1.70 1.48 24.75
N LYS A 73 -0.49 1.36 25.32
CA LYS A 73 0.45 2.48 25.46
C LYS A 73 1.12 2.86 24.14
N ASP A 74 1.35 1.86 23.31
CA ASP A 74 1.87 1.98 21.97
C ASP A 74 1.27 0.88 21.07
N LEU A 75 1.46 1.00 19.75
CA LEU A 75 0.93 0.02 18.79
C LEU A 75 1.63 -1.34 18.90
N ASP A 76 2.84 -1.41 19.46
CA ASP A 76 3.58 -2.66 19.62
C ASP A 76 2.88 -3.63 20.59
N GLU A 77 2.13 -3.11 21.58
CA GLU A 77 1.35 -3.94 22.51
C GLU A 77 0.22 -4.74 21.82
N LEU A 78 -0.16 -4.35 20.59
CA LEU A 78 -1.12 -5.12 19.77
C LEU A 78 -0.52 -6.40 19.18
N VAL A 79 0.82 -6.50 19.14
CA VAL A 79 1.54 -7.61 18.52
C VAL A 79 2.39 -8.34 19.53
N LYS A 80 3.10 -7.60 20.39
CA LYS A 80 4.03 -8.14 21.39
C LYS A 80 3.29 -8.40 22.68
N LYS A 81 3.54 -9.59 23.23
CA LYS A 81 2.95 -10.00 24.51
C LYS A 81 3.30 -9.01 25.62
N VAL A 82 2.29 -8.49 26.27
CA VAL A 82 2.39 -7.68 27.48
C VAL A 82 2.40 -8.62 28.71
N ASP A 83 3.10 -8.23 29.78
CA ASP A 83 3.15 -9.01 31.03
C ASP A 83 1.86 -8.76 31.86
N ASP A 84 0.73 -9.16 31.28
CA ASP A 84 -0.59 -9.14 31.92
C ASP A 84 -1.32 -10.45 31.54
N PRO A 85 -1.88 -11.18 32.52
CA PRO A 85 -2.61 -12.42 32.26
C PRO A 85 -3.87 -12.26 31.41
N LYS A 86 -4.41 -11.05 31.28
CA LYS A 86 -5.57 -10.73 30.46
C LYS A 86 -5.23 -10.56 28.98
N TRP A 87 -3.93 -10.48 28.62
CA TRP A 87 -3.53 -10.30 27.25
C TRP A 87 -3.79 -11.58 26.43
N GLU A 88 -4.76 -11.53 25.53
CA GLU A 88 -5.16 -12.65 24.67
C GLU A 88 -4.66 -12.53 23.23
N GLY A 89 -3.82 -11.50 22.93
CA GLY A 89 -3.28 -11.27 21.60
C GLY A 89 -2.39 -12.39 21.03
N PRO A 90 -1.80 -12.19 19.86
CA PRO A 90 -1.67 -10.91 19.17
C PRO A 90 -2.97 -10.44 18.50
N TYR A 91 -3.25 -9.14 18.57
CA TYR A 91 -4.45 -8.50 17.99
C TYR A 91 -4.25 -8.11 16.52
N LEU A 92 -3.02 -8.15 16.05
CA LEU A 92 -2.66 -8.00 14.65
C LEU A 92 -1.87 -9.22 14.18
N PRO A 93 -2.08 -9.68 12.93
CA PRO A 93 -1.49 -10.92 12.42
C PRO A 93 0.02 -10.84 12.16
N LYS A 94 0.57 -9.64 12.11
CA LYS A 94 1.98 -9.35 11.80
C LYS A 94 2.46 -8.14 12.59
N GLU A 95 3.77 -7.87 12.50
CA GLU A 95 4.36 -6.62 13.00
C GLU A 95 3.63 -5.39 12.48
N ILE A 96 3.74 -4.27 13.22
CA ILE A 96 3.15 -3.00 12.83
C ILE A 96 3.74 -2.57 11.48
N PRO A 97 2.93 -2.51 10.42
CA PRO A 97 3.43 -2.09 9.12
C PRO A 97 3.77 -0.60 9.11
N ARG A 98 4.63 -0.23 8.19
CA ARG A 98 4.82 1.16 7.83
C ARG A 98 3.69 1.63 6.90
N ASP A 99 3.49 2.93 6.86
CA ASP A 99 2.55 3.52 5.92
C ASP A 99 3.01 3.32 4.45
N PRO A 100 2.18 3.58 3.44
CA PRO A 100 2.53 3.38 2.03
C PRO A 100 3.69 4.23 1.50
N TRP A 101 4.14 5.21 2.26
CA TRP A 101 5.33 6.03 1.96
C TRP A 101 6.57 5.56 2.72
N GLY A 102 6.44 4.51 3.59
CA GLY A 102 7.53 3.91 4.35
C GLY A 102 7.76 4.54 5.73
N ASN A 103 6.86 5.41 6.21
CA ASN A 103 6.95 6.08 7.50
C ASN A 103 6.24 5.28 8.60
N PRO A 104 6.64 5.41 9.87
CA PRO A 104 5.86 4.86 10.99
C PRO A 104 4.56 5.65 11.16
N TYR A 105 3.52 4.97 11.64
CA TYR A 105 2.32 5.63 12.15
C TYR A 105 2.62 6.27 13.51
N GLU A 106 2.10 7.46 13.74
CA GLU A 106 2.10 8.07 15.06
C GLU A 106 0.84 7.62 15.82
N TYR A 107 1.03 7.21 17.07
CA TYR A 107 -0.05 6.84 17.98
C TYR A 107 0.05 7.69 19.24
N LYS A 108 -1.07 8.29 19.65
CA LYS A 108 -1.20 9.06 20.89
C LYS A 108 -2.37 8.53 21.70
N CYS A 109 -2.16 8.26 22.97
CA CYS A 109 -3.19 7.93 23.93
C CYS A 109 -2.89 8.59 25.28
N PRO A 110 -3.77 9.47 25.80
CA PRO A 110 -5.01 9.95 25.21
C PRO A 110 -4.80 10.79 23.94
N GLY A 111 -5.79 10.77 23.05
CA GLY A 111 -5.82 11.58 21.85
C GLY A 111 -6.04 13.08 22.15
N GLU A 112 -5.91 13.92 21.13
CA GLU A 112 -6.17 15.35 21.22
C GLU A 112 -7.69 15.63 21.20
N GLU A 113 -8.10 16.82 21.59
CA GLU A 113 -9.51 17.28 21.55
C GLU A 113 -10.51 16.33 22.26
N GLY A 114 -10.05 15.59 23.27
CA GLY A 114 -10.88 14.69 24.06
C GLY A 114 -11.16 13.34 23.40
N ARG A 115 -10.45 12.99 22.35
CA ARG A 115 -10.49 11.63 21.75
C ARG A 115 -9.77 10.62 22.65
N ASP A 116 -10.21 9.39 22.60
CA ASP A 116 -9.60 8.30 23.37
C ASP A 116 -8.15 8.06 22.92
N TYR A 117 -7.92 8.08 21.61
CA TYR A 117 -6.59 7.96 20.98
C TYR A 117 -6.59 8.58 19.60
N ASP A 118 -5.41 8.85 19.08
CA ASP A 118 -5.15 9.31 17.72
C ASP A 118 -4.16 8.40 17.02
N ILE A 119 -4.43 8.10 15.73
CA ILE A 119 -3.48 7.44 14.83
C ILE A 119 -3.32 8.30 13.60
N ILE A 120 -2.08 8.61 13.23
CA ILE A 120 -1.75 9.54 12.15
C ILE A 120 -0.68 8.94 11.24
N SER A 121 -0.89 9.05 9.92
CA SER A 121 0.16 8.99 8.91
C SER A 121 0.32 10.38 8.32
N TYR A 122 1.52 10.92 8.36
CA TYR A 122 1.84 12.25 7.82
C TYR A 122 2.17 12.22 6.32
N GLY A 123 1.73 11.21 5.60
CA GLY A 123 1.93 11.13 4.16
C GLY A 123 3.39 11.08 3.72
N LEU A 124 3.65 11.61 2.54
CA LEU A 124 4.97 11.54 1.90
C LEU A 124 6.00 12.46 2.57
N ASP A 125 5.61 13.68 2.96
CA ASP A 125 6.52 14.71 3.47
C ASP A 125 6.82 14.62 4.98
N LYS A 126 6.10 13.76 5.72
CA LYS A 126 6.27 13.50 7.17
C LYS A 126 5.97 14.73 8.05
N THR A 127 5.22 15.67 7.56
CA THR A 127 4.87 16.90 8.27
C THR A 127 3.36 17.04 8.39
N SER A 128 2.90 17.66 9.47
CA SER A 128 1.46 17.89 9.68
C SER A 128 0.90 18.83 8.61
N GLY A 129 -0.25 18.45 8.03
CA GLY A 129 -0.94 19.21 7.00
C GLY A 129 -0.68 18.66 5.59
N GLY A 130 -0.68 19.56 4.58
CA GLY A 130 -0.43 19.19 3.18
C GLY A 130 -1.66 18.75 2.42
N GLU A 131 -1.46 18.46 1.12
CA GLU A 131 -2.49 18.02 0.18
C GLU A 131 -2.01 16.84 -0.67
N GLY A 132 -2.93 16.07 -1.20
CA GLY A 132 -2.63 14.94 -2.09
C GLY A 132 -1.86 13.83 -1.38
N GLU A 133 -0.65 13.50 -1.82
CA GLU A 133 0.21 12.50 -1.17
C GLU A 133 0.86 12.99 0.13
N ASN A 134 0.87 14.30 0.37
CA ASN A 134 1.37 14.93 1.59
C ASN A 134 0.27 15.12 2.66
N ALA A 135 -0.98 14.84 2.32
CA ALA A 135 -2.09 15.02 3.26
C ALA A 135 -2.00 14.02 4.43
N ASP A 136 -2.32 14.49 5.62
CA ASP A 136 -2.44 13.64 6.80
C ASP A 136 -3.61 12.68 6.68
N ILE A 137 -3.36 11.41 7.00
CA ILE A 137 -4.37 10.37 7.10
C ILE A 137 -4.56 10.08 8.60
N VAL A 138 -5.76 10.30 9.11
CA VAL A 138 -6.03 10.29 10.55
C VAL A 138 -7.18 9.35 10.91
N SER A 139 -7.17 8.80 12.13
CA SER A 139 -8.17 7.82 12.60
C SER A 139 -9.57 8.39 12.79
N TRP A 140 -9.70 9.70 13.00
CA TRP A 140 -10.98 10.37 13.29
C TRP A 140 -11.66 11.02 12.08
N LYS A 141 -11.11 10.86 10.88
CA LYS A 141 -11.72 11.33 9.64
C LYS A 141 -11.90 10.17 8.68
N ASP A 142 -13.12 9.95 8.25
CA ASP A 142 -13.38 9.11 7.10
C ASP A 142 -12.88 9.84 5.84
N ILE A 143 -11.97 9.24 5.12
CA ILE A 143 -11.71 9.66 3.74
C ILE A 143 -12.88 9.10 2.93
N GLY A 144 -13.96 9.86 2.86
CA GLY A 144 -15.08 9.57 1.96
C GLY A 144 -14.56 9.32 0.54
N PRO A 145 -15.35 8.69 -0.34
CA PRO A 145 -14.95 8.45 -1.72
C PRO A 145 -14.56 9.77 -2.36
N GLN A 146 -13.26 9.99 -2.54
CA GLN A 146 -12.73 11.15 -3.24
C GLN A 146 -13.24 11.10 -4.68
N GLY A 147 -14.12 12.03 -5.02
CA GLY A 147 -14.41 12.42 -6.38
C GLY A 147 -15.54 11.69 -7.09
N THR A 148 -16.76 12.12 -6.85
CA THR A 148 -17.64 12.51 -7.92
C THR A 148 -17.72 14.04 -7.90
N GLU A 149 -16.78 14.71 -8.55
CA GLU A 149 -17.06 16.03 -9.08
C GLU A 149 -18.19 15.83 -10.07
N THR A 150 -19.40 16.15 -9.64
CA THR A 150 -20.53 16.39 -10.52
C THR A 150 -20.30 17.73 -11.21
N GLU A 151 -20.05 17.69 -12.54
CA GLU A 151 -20.28 18.83 -13.43
C GLU A 151 -21.70 19.36 -13.29
#